data_698120ba1277e5ee22edc5fdf562ae87
#
_entry.id   698120ba1277e5ee22edc5fdf562ae87
#
_cell.length_a   1.000
_cell.length_b   1.000
_cell.length_c   1.000
_cell.angle_alpha   90.00
_cell.angle_beta   90.00
_cell.angle_gamma   90.00
#
_symmetry.space_group_name_H-M   'P 1'
#
loop_
_entity.id
_entity.type
_entity.pdbx_description
1 polymer ?
#
loop_
_entity_poly.entity_id
_entity_poly.type
_entity_poly.pdbx_seq_one_letter_code
_entity_poly.pdbx_strand_id
1 'polypeptide(L)'
;MDLLDYIAYNNCIVTESKLASIFDYLYEQYTEQRMAFLESHAQLSEFASENLTFALISEVLASDSAYSCLKVICHIPLRQVVKDTSMMSTEELKYASNYNTHLDFLIINKVSKKPVLAIETDGYSYHNDETEQYQRDMMKDHILSNYGLPLLRLSTKGSGEREKIITSLSMVV
;
A
#
# COMPACT_ATOMS: atom_id res chain seq x y z
N MET A 1 11.57 -30.51 -15.32
CA MET A 1 12.79 -29.99 -15.96
C MET A 1 12.93 -28.56 -15.40
N ASP A 2 13.98 -28.34 -14.65
CA ASP A 2 14.23 -26.99 -14.14
C ASP A 2 14.89 -26.09 -15.22
N LEU A 3 15.08 -24.80 -14.90
CA LEU A 3 15.66 -23.84 -15.84
C LEU A 3 17.10 -24.22 -16.25
N LEU A 4 17.86 -24.77 -15.32
CA LEU A 4 19.25 -25.21 -15.60
C LEU A 4 19.29 -26.42 -16.52
N ASP A 5 18.39 -27.37 -16.31
CA ASP A 5 18.20 -28.54 -17.19
C ASP A 5 17.79 -28.11 -18.61
N TYR A 6 16.89 -27.10 -18.73
CA TYR A 6 16.48 -26.57 -20.03
C TYR A 6 17.63 -25.88 -20.75
N ILE A 7 18.43 -25.08 -20.05
CA ILE A 7 19.61 -24.40 -20.62
C ILE A 7 20.65 -25.43 -21.05
N ALA A 8 20.94 -26.45 -20.26
CA ALA A 8 21.88 -27.51 -20.57
C ALA A 8 21.41 -28.34 -21.75
N TYR A 9 20.12 -28.70 -21.81
CA TYR A 9 19.54 -29.49 -22.91
C TYR A 9 19.60 -28.79 -24.26
N ASN A 10 19.40 -27.46 -24.29
CA ASN A 10 19.36 -26.69 -25.53
C ASN A 10 20.74 -26.16 -25.97
N ASN A 11 21.79 -26.45 -25.24
CA ASN A 11 23.15 -25.99 -25.56
C ASN A 11 23.24 -24.47 -25.82
N CYS A 12 22.45 -23.71 -25.09
CA CYS A 12 22.28 -22.29 -25.30
C CYS A 12 23.44 -21.49 -24.71
N ILE A 13 24.10 -20.71 -25.53
CA ILE A 13 24.97 -19.62 -25.04
C ILE A 13 24.03 -18.54 -24.47
N VAL A 14 23.91 -18.50 -23.15
CA VAL A 14 23.09 -17.51 -22.47
C VAL A 14 23.98 -16.32 -22.18
N THR A 15 23.74 -15.21 -22.88
CA THR A 15 24.36 -13.92 -22.56
C THR A 15 23.73 -13.34 -21.32
N GLU A 16 24.44 -12.48 -20.60
CA GLU A 16 23.96 -11.83 -19.38
C GLU A 16 22.64 -11.08 -19.61
N SER A 17 22.48 -10.44 -20.76
CA SER A 17 21.24 -9.75 -21.16
C SER A 17 20.07 -10.72 -21.41
N LYS A 18 20.31 -11.90 -21.98
CA LYS A 18 19.28 -12.92 -22.14
C LYS A 18 18.87 -13.53 -20.81
N LEU A 19 19.82 -13.72 -19.90
CA LEU A 19 19.53 -14.20 -18.55
C LEU A 19 18.64 -13.21 -17.81
N ALA A 20 18.97 -11.92 -17.87
CA ALA A 20 18.15 -10.86 -17.28
C ALA A 20 16.71 -10.86 -17.83
N SER A 21 16.55 -10.93 -19.16
CA SER A 21 15.23 -11.00 -19.80
C SER A 21 14.42 -12.25 -19.40
N ILE A 22 15.08 -13.39 -19.22
CA ILE A 22 14.41 -14.62 -18.75
C ILE A 22 13.97 -14.46 -17.29
N PHE A 23 14.82 -13.88 -16.43
CA PHE A 23 14.45 -13.64 -15.04
C PHE A 23 13.30 -12.63 -14.93
N ASP A 24 13.32 -11.54 -15.70
CA ASP A 24 12.23 -10.56 -15.74
C ASP A 24 10.91 -11.22 -16.15
N TYR A 25 10.92 -12.01 -17.23
CA TYR A 25 9.75 -12.75 -17.69
C TYR A 25 9.22 -13.74 -16.64
N LEU A 26 10.11 -14.54 -16.04
CA LEU A 26 9.72 -15.50 -15.00
C LEU A 26 9.19 -14.80 -13.75
N TYR A 27 9.77 -13.66 -13.38
CA TYR A 27 9.31 -12.85 -12.25
C TYR A 27 7.93 -12.26 -12.50
N GLU A 28 7.67 -11.75 -13.73
CA GLU A 28 6.34 -11.27 -14.12
C GLU A 28 5.31 -12.40 -14.06
N GLN A 29 5.59 -13.54 -14.68
CA GLN A 29 4.69 -14.70 -14.67
C GLN A 29 4.42 -15.21 -13.24
N TYR A 30 5.44 -15.30 -12.40
CA TYR A 30 5.28 -15.67 -11.00
C TYR A 30 4.43 -14.67 -10.24
N THR A 31 4.67 -13.38 -10.48
CA THR A 31 3.92 -12.31 -9.82
C THR A 31 2.46 -12.31 -10.25
N GLU A 32 2.17 -12.45 -11.54
CA GLU A 32 0.81 -12.56 -12.08
C GLU A 32 0.06 -13.76 -11.51
N GLN A 33 0.67 -14.95 -11.52
CA GLN A 33 0.08 -16.16 -10.96
C GLN A 33 -0.16 -16.06 -9.46
N ARG A 34 0.78 -15.45 -8.73
CA ARG A 34 0.64 -15.22 -7.29
C ARG A 34 -0.48 -14.23 -7.00
N MET A 35 -0.59 -13.14 -7.78
CA MET A 35 -1.68 -12.17 -7.64
C MET A 35 -3.02 -12.80 -7.95
N ALA A 36 -3.16 -13.55 -9.04
CA ALA A 36 -4.38 -14.28 -9.38
C ALA A 36 -4.77 -15.30 -8.30
N PHE A 37 -3.80 -16.00 -7.72
CA PHE A 37 -4.03 -16.91 -6.60
C PHE A 37 -4.53 -16.14 -5.36
N LEU A 38 -3.88 -15.03 -5.01
CA LEU A 38 -4.29 -14.19 -3.88
C LEU A 38 -5.68 -13.60 -4.09
N GLU A 39 -5.99 -13.12 -5.30
CA GLU A 39 -7.31 -12.60 -5.65
C GLU A 39 -8.41 -13.67 -5.54
N SER A 40 -8.09 -14.93 -5.83
CA SER A 40 -9.06 -16.04 -5.78
C SER A 40 -9.16 -16.70 -4.41
N HIS A 41 -8.16 -16.60 -3.54
CA HIS A 41 -8.06 -17.42 -2.31
C HIS A 41 -7.77 -16.62 -1.04
N ALA A 42 -7.28 -15.39 -1.12
CA ALA A 42 -6.93 -14.61 0.06
C ALA A 42 -7.76 -13.33 0.16
N GLN A 43 -8.33 -13.11 1.33
CA GLN A 43 -8.70 -11.77 1.77
C GLN A 43 -7.42 -11.02 2.12
N LEU A 44 -7.31 -9.76 1.69
CA LEU A 44 -6.19 -8.88 2.05
C LEU A 44 -6.16 -8.59 3.55
N SER A 45 -7.34 -8.59 4.15
CA SER A 45 -7.56 -8.42 5.58
C SER A 45 -8.70 -9.33 6.03
N GLU A 46 -8.71 -9.69 7.30
CA GLU A 46 -9.85 -10.31 7.98
C GLU A 46 -11.05 -9.34 8.10
N PHE A 47 -10.82 -8.02 7.92
CA PHE A 47 -11.87 -7.01 7.97
C PHE A 47 -12.47 -6.77 6.58
N ALA A 48 -13.79 -6.99 6.46
CA ALA A 48 -14.51 -6.79 5.21
C ALA A 48 -14.45 -5.33 4.71
N SER A 49 -14.40 -4.35 5.61
CA SER A 49 -14.28 -2.93 5.29
C SER A 49 -12.97 -2.62 4.54
N GLU A 50 -11.86 -3.20 4.97
CA GLU A 50 -10.58 -3.00 4.29
C GLU A 50 -10.56 -3.66 2.91
N ASN A 51 -11.12 -4.87 2.77
CA ASN A 51 -11.22 -5.54 1.47
C ASN A 51 -12.08 -4.72 0.47
N LEU A 52 -13.21 -4.16 0.93
CA LEU A 52 -14.07 -3.30 0.11
C LEU A 52 -13.37 -1.98 -0.26
N THR A 53 -12.66 -1.37 0.70
CA THR A 53 -11.91 -0.13 0.45
C THR A 53 -10.77 -0.37 -0.54
N PHE A 54 -10.06 -1.49 -0.45
CA PHE A 54 -9.04 -1.85 -1.44
C PHE A 54 -9.62 -1.98 -2.85
N ALA A 55 -10.74 -2.68 -2.98
CA ALA A 55 -11.43 -2.83 -4.28
C ALA A 55 -11.83 -1.47 -4.85
N LEU A 56 -12.38 -0.60 -4.01
CA LEU A 56 -12.78 0.75 -4.39
C LEU A 56 -11.59 1.62 -4.83
N ILE A 57 -10.49 1.62 -4.05
CA ILE A 57 -9.27 2.34 -4.43
C ILE A 57 -8.75 1.83 -5.77
N SER A 58 -8.69 0.52 -5.96
CA SER A 58 -8.21 -0.11 -7.19
C SER A 58 -9.06 0.29 -8.40
N GLU A 59 -10.39 0.31 -8.23
CA GLU A 59 -11.33 0.77 -9.26
C GLU A 59 -11.13 2.26 -9.60
N VAL A 60 -10.99 3.12 -8.58
CA VAL A 60 -10.72 4.56 -8.80
C VAL A 60 -9.41 4.76 -9.56
N LEU A 61 -8.34 4.07 -9.17
CA LEU A 61 -7.05 4.19 -9.85
C LEU A 61 -7.09 3.67 -11.31
N ALA A 62 -7.97 2.72 -11.60
CA ALA A 62 -8.16 2.19 -12.95
C ALA A 62 -9.11 3.04 -13.81
N SER A 63 -9.94 3.89 -13.20
CA SER A 63 -11.01 4.62 -13.91
C SER A 63 -10.53 5.84 -14.68
N ASP A 64 -9.32 6.36 -14.38
CA ASP A 64 -8.78 7.55 -15.04
C ASP A 64 -7.30 7.37 -15.39
N SER A 65 -6.94 7.72 -16.60
CA SER A 65 -5.56 7.69 -17.10
C SER A 65 -4.60 8.60 -16.31
N ALA A 66 -5.11 9.66 -15.69
CA ALA A 66 -4.32 10.53 -14.80
C ALA A 66 -3.72 9.77 -13.63
N TYR A 67 -4.35 8.69 -13.19
CA TYR A 67 -3.87 7.83 -12.09
C TYR A 67 -3.02 6.65 -12.55
N SER A 68 -2.74 6.53 -13.85
CA SER A 68 -2.01 5.39 -14.43
C SER A 68 -0.62 5.16 -13.83
N CYS A 69 0.01 6.22 -13.31
CA CYS A 69 1.30 6.15 -12.63
C CYS A 69 1.19 5.83 -11.12
N LEU A 70 -0.03 5.66 -10.59
CA LEU A 70 -0.26 5.37 -9.18
C LEU A 70 -0.51 3.88 -8.94
N LYS A 71 -0.23 3.44 -7.72
CA LYS A 71 -0.64 2.12 -7.20
C LYS A 71 -0.91 2.19 -5.71
N VAL A 72 -1.75 1.29 -5.22
CA VAL A 72 -2.02 1.09 -3.80
C VAL A 72 -1.11 0.01 -3.22
N ILE A 73 -0.69 0.21 -1.97
CA ILE A 73 0.02 -0.76 -1.13
C ILE A 73 -0.79 -0.91 0.15
N CYS A 74 -1.00 -2.14 0.62
CA CYS A 74 -1.75 -2.44 1.83
C CYS A 74 -0.84 -2.71 3.02
N HIS A 75 -1.32 -2.41 4.23
CA HIS A 75 -0.69 -2.75 5.51
C HIS A 75 0.81 -2.41 5.59
N ILE A 76 1.16 -1.20 5.11
CA ILE A 76 2.56 -0.80 5.12
C ILE A 76 2.96 -0.25 6.50
N PRO A 77 4.01 -0.79 7.15
CA PRO A 77 4.50 -0.27 8.41
C PRO A 77 4.88 1.21 8.34
N LEU A 78 4.41 2.02 9.30
CA LEU A 78 4.63 3.48 9.30
C LEU A 78 6.12 3.83 9.20
N ARG A 79 7.01 3.08 9.86
CA ARG A 79 8.47 3.22 9.80
C ARG A 79 9.07 3.04 8.39
N GLN A 80 8.38 2.36 7.49
CA GLN A 80 8.83 2.21 6.10
C GLN A 80 8.45 3.42 5.25
N VAL A 81 7.41 4.14 5.66
CA VAL A 81 6.92 5.34 4.98
C VAL A 81 7.69 6.57 5.43
N VAL A 82 7.82 6.76 6.75
CA VAL A 82 8.53 7.89 7.35
C VAL A 82 9.89 7.42 7.84
N LYS A 83 10.93 7.68 7.07
CA LYS A 83 12.32 7.25 7.36
C LYS A 83 13.11 8.30 8.14
N ASP A 84 12.84 9.57 7.91
CA ASP A 84 13.46 10.64 8.68
C ASP A 84 12.67 10.81 9.99
N THR A 85 13.33 10.65 11.11
CA THR A 85 12.71 10.75 12.45
C THR A 85 13.07 12.03 13.20
N SER A 86 13.73 12.96 12.52
CA SER A 86 14.28 14.19 13.14
C SER A 86 13.20 15.11 13.73
N MET A 87 11.99 15.06 13.21
CA MET A 87 10.86 15.87 13.68
C MET A 87 9.94 15.15 14.67
N MET A 88 10.26 13.92 15.05
CA MET A 88 9.43 13.13 15.96
C MET A 88 9.82 13.36 17.42
N SER A 89 8.83 13.48 18.29
CA SER A 89 9.01 13.34 19.74
C SER A 89 9.41 11.89 20.10
N THR A 90 9.85 11.68 21.35
CA THR A 90 10.22 10.34 21.84
C THR A 90 9.03 9.36 21.77
N GLU A 91 7.80 9.84 22.08
CA GLU A 91 6.57 9.06 22.03
C GLU A 91 6.21 8.70 20.60
N GLU A 92 6.28 9.66 19.67
CA GLU A 92 6.01 9.44 18.25
C GLU A 92 7.02 8.48 17.63
N LEU A 93 8.31 8.61 17.98
CA LEU A 93 9.33 7.68 17.53
C LEU A 93 9.05 6.26 18.01
N LYS A 94 8.67 6.08 19.28
CA LYS A 94 8.27 4.78 19.84
C LYS A 94 7.05 4.23 19.09
N TYR A 95 6.05 5.06 18.83
CA TYR A 95 4.84 4.69 18.11
C TYR A 95 5.15 4.28 16.66
N ALA A 96 5.87 5.12 15.91
CA ALA A 96 6.21 4.87 14.52
C ALA A 96 7.13 3.66 14.33
N SER A 97 8.00 3.37 15.31
CA SER A 97 8.91 2.22 15.29
C SER A 97 8.23 0.89 15.64
N ASN A 98 7.02 0.92 16.22
CA ASN A 98 6.30 -0.28 16.58
C ASN A 98 5.92 -1.06 15.31
N TYR A 99 6.15 -2.38 15.33
CA TYR A 99 5.87 -3.27 14.22
C TYR A 99 4.39 -3.33 13.84
N ASN A 100 3.51 -3.14 14.82
CA ASN A 100 2.06 -3.20 14.62
C ASN A 100 1.49 -1.86 14.12
N THR A 101 2.29 -0.78 14.11
CA THR A 101 1.85 0.50 13.58
C THR A 101 2.02 0.52 12.07
N HIS A 102 0.91 0.50 11.37
CA HIS A 102 0.87 0.50 9.90
C HIS A 102 -0.19 1.46 9.37
N LEU A 103 -0.11 1.76 8.10
CA LEU A 103 -1.18 2.38 7.32
C LEU A 103 -1.98 1.27 6.64
N ASP A 104 -3.31 1.37 6.64
CA ASP A 104 -4.17 0.40 5.95
C ASP A 104 -3.86 0.40 4.46
N PHE A 105 -3.81 1.60 3.85
CA PHE A 105 -3.46 1.78 2.46
C PHE A 105 -2.54 2.96 2.25
N LEU A 106 -1.58 2.79 1.34
CA LEU A 106 -0.72 3.85 0.86
C LEU A 106 -0.74 3.90 -0.66
N ILE A 107 -1.14 5.03 -1.22
CA ILE A 107 -1.01 5.28 -2.65
C ILE A 107 0.37 5.86 -2.91
N ILE A 108 1.10 5.26 -3.84
CA ILE A 108 2.42 5.71 -4.24
C ILE A 108 2.50 5.92 -5.75
N ASN A 109 3.42 6.78 -6.18
CA ASN A 109 3.79 6.88 -7.57
C ASN A 109 4.70 5.70 -7.97
N LYS A 110 4.34 4.95 -9.01
CA LYS A 110 5.06 3.75 -9.49
C LYS A 110 6.49 4.05 -9.94
N VAL A 111 6.73 5.25 -10.50
CA VAL A 111 8.01 5.64 -11.05
C VAL A 111 8.93 6.19 -9.96
N SER A 112 8.50 7.26 -9.29
CA SER A 112 9.30 7.93 -8.25
C SER A 112 9.36 7.18 -6.93
N LYS A 113 8.47 6.22 -6.70
CA LYS A 113 8.26 5.48 -5.43
C LYS A 113 7.86 6.38 -4.26
N LYS A 114 7.51 7.64 -4.54
CA LYS A 114 7.10 8.58 -3.49
C LYS A 114 5.68 8.29 -3.02
N PRO A 115 5.43 8.35 -1.70
CA PRO A 115 4.09 8.39 -1.14
C PRO A 115 3.29 9.58 -1.70
N VAL A 116 2.00 9.37 -1.94
CA VAL A 116 1.08 10.38 -2.49
C VAL A 116 -0.08 10.64 -1.54
N LEU A 117 -0.71 9.59 -1.03
CA LEU A 117 -1.87 9.67 -0.15
C LEU A 117 -1.92 8.43 0.75
N ALA A 118 -2.05 8.63 2.05
CA ALA A 118 -2.40 7.58 3.00
C ALA A 118 -3.92 7.49 3.15
N ILE A 119 -4.47 6.29 3.29
CA ILE A 119 -5.90 6.07 3.53
C ILE A 119 -6.05 5.08 4.68
N GLU A 120 -6.91 5.41 5.63
CA GLU A 120 -7.29 4.59 6.79
C GLU A 120 -8.78 4.31 6.76
N THR A 121 -9.17 3.10 7.20
CA THR A 121 -10.57 2.71 7.37
C THR A 121 -10.93 2.72 8.85
N ASP A 122 -11.72 3.72 9.28
CA ASP A 122 -12.13 3.84 10.66
C ASP A 122 -13.32 2.89 10.95
N GLY A 123 -13.05 1.78 11.64
CA GLY A 123 -14.04 0.81 12.07
C GLY A 123 -14.94 1.33 13.19
N TYR A 124 -16.18 0.82 13.25
CA TYR A 124 -17.19 1.24 14.25
C TYR A 124 -16.92 0.76 15.68
N SER A 125 -16.04 -0.22 15.88
CA SER A 125 -15.93 -0.98 17.13
C SER A 125 -15.17 -0.27 18.27
N TYR A 126 -14.68 0.95 18.08
CA TYR A 126 -13.68 1.55 18.97
C TYR A 126 -14.17 2.70 19.85
N HIS A 127 -15.45 2.81 20.12
CA HIS A 127 -15.97 3.88 20.99
C HIS A 127 -15.79 3.65 22.49
N ASN A 128 -15.28 2.51 22.95
CA ASN A 128 -15.16 2.19 24.37
C ASN A 128 -13.76 2.36 24.98
N ASP A 129 -12.70 2.53 24.16
CA ASP A 129 -11.34 2.84 24.64
C ASP A 129 -10.86 4.20 24.09
N GLU A 130 -11.69 5.22 24.27
CA GLU A 130 -11.58 6.54 23.63
C GLU A 130 -10.24 7.25 23.86
N THR A 131 -9.54 6.98 24.95
CA THR A 131 -8.34 7.75 25.26
C THR A 131 -7.08 7.24 24.57
N GLU A 132 -6.79 5.94 24.59
CA GLU A 132 -5.56 5.41 24.00
C GLU A 132 -5.63 5.36 22.47
N GLN A 133 -6.77 4.94 21.91
CA GLN A 133 -6.94 4.90 20.45
C GLN A 133 -6.92 6.34 19.88
N TYR A 134 -7.62 7.27 20.50
CA TYR A 134 -7.59 8.68 20.10
C TYR A 134 -6.17 9.24 20.09
N GLN A 135 -5.36 8.94 21.13
CA GLN A 135 -3.98 9.39 21.20
C GLN A 135 -3.12 8.77 20.06
N ARG A 136 -3.33 7.50 19.73
CA ARG A 136 -2.64 6.83 18.61
C ARG A 136 -3.00 7.47 17.28
N ASP A 137 -4.27 7.78 17.06
CA ASP A 137 -4.77 8.43 15.85
C ASP A 137 -4.19 9.85 15.72
N MET A 138 -4.18 10.62 16.81
CA MET A 138 -3.57 11.94 16.82
C MET A 138 -2.05 11.89 16.55
N MET A 139 -1.34 10.91 17.10
CA MET A 139 0.10 10.73 16.79
C MET A 139 0.31 10.40 15.32
N LYS A 140 -0.49 9.50 14.75
CA LYS A 140 -0.40 9.16 13.31
C LYS A 140 -0.65 10.38 12.44
N ASP A 141 -1.71 11.12 12.71
CA ASP A 141 -2.08 12.35 11.99
C ASP A 141 -0.95 13.39 12.06
N HIS A 142 -0.39 13.62 13.23
CA HIS A 142 0.68 14.58 13.45
C HIS A 142 1.97 14.16 12.71
N ILE A 143 2.37 12.90 12.83
CA ILE A 143 3.53 12.37 12.11
C ILE A 143 3.36 12.56 10.60
N LEU A 144 2.25 12.11 10.02
CA LEU A 144 2.03 12.19 8.57
C LEU A 144 1.97 13.66 8.09
N SER A 145 1.32 14.54 8.86
CA SER A 145 1.26 15.97 8.57
C SER A 145 2.65 16.63 8.56
N ASN A 146 3.50 16.33 9.56
CA ASN A 146 4.85 16.86 9.64
C ASN A 146 5.72 16.46 8.44
N TYR A 147 5.45 15.30 7.86
CA TYR A 147 6.17 14.80 6.67
C TYR A 147 5.44 15.12 5.36
N GLY A 148 4.37 15.92 5.42
CA GLY A 148 3.64 16.39 4.24
C GLY A 148 2.94 15.26 3.47
N LEU A 149 2.61 14.14 4.14
CA LEU A 149 1.83 13.06 3.54
C LEU A 149 0.36 13.22 3.93
N PRO A 150 -0.52 13.55 2.98
CA PRO A 150 -1.96 13.65 3.24
C PRO A 150 -2.55 12.33 3.74
N LEU A 151 -3.47 12.40 4.69
CA LEU A 151 -4.20 11.27 5.23
C LEU A 151 -5.70 11.45 4.99
N LEU A 152 -6.32 10.45 4.36
CA LEU A 152 -7.77 10.33 4.21
C LEU A 152 -8.30 9.25 5.15
N ARG A 153 -9.22 9.61 6.04
CA ARG A 153 -9.95 8.67 6.88
C ARG A 153 -11.32 8.38 6.29
N LEU A 154 -11.62 7.11 6.10
CA LEU A 154 -12.91 6.62 5.58
C LEU A 154 -13.66 5.90 6.68
N SER A 155 -14.82 6.44 7.05
CA SER A 155 -15.69 5.79 8.03
C SER A 155 -16.43 4.61 7.42
N THR A 156 -16.45 3.46 8.10
CA THR A 156 -17.18 2.26 7.65
C THR A 156 -18.71 2.44 7.65
N LYS A 157 -19.22 3.52 8.22
CA LYS A 157 -20.64 3.92 8.17
C LYS A 157 -20.89 5.10 7.22
N GLY A 158 -19.88 5.53 6.51
CA GLY A 158 -19.96 6.65 5.59
C GLY A 158 -20.68 6.31 4.29
N SER A 159 -20.85 7.34 3.48
CA SER A 159 -21.21 7.25 2.07
C SER A 159 -20.33 8.21 1.29
N GLY A 160 -20.18 7.98 -0.03
CA GLY A 160 -19.39 8.85 -0.88
C GLY A 160 -17.88 8.62 -0.76
N GLU A 161 -17.43 7.42 -0.36
CA GLU A 161 -16.01 7.10 -0.23
C GLU A 161 -15.28 7.27 -1.57
N ARG A 162 -15.94 6.92 -2.69
CA ARG A 162 -15.39 7.11 -4.04
C ARG A 162 -15.05 8.56 -4.31
N GLU A 163 -15.99 9.46 -4.05
CA GLU A 163 -15.83 10.91 -4.26
C GLU A 163 -14.75 11.49 -3.33
N LYS A 164 -14.66 11.01 -2.10
CA LYS A 164 -13.62 11.42 -1.16
C LYS A 164 -12.23 11.03 -1.66
N ILE A 165 -12.07 9.79 -2.15
CA ILE A 165 -10.81 9.32 -2.73
C ILE A 165 -10.43 10.14 -3.96
N ILE A 166 -11.36 10.34 -4.90
CA ILE A 166 -11.13 11.14 -6.11
C ILE A 166 -10.74 12.57 -5.74
N THR A 167 -11.48 13.21 -4.82
CA THR A 167 -11.18 14.56 -4.37
C THR A 167 -9.79 14.66 -3.74
N SER A 168 -9.44 13.72 -2.86
CA SER A 168 -8.12 13.70 -2.22
C SER A 168 -6.99 13.49 -3.24
N LEU A 169 -7.19 12.62 -4.21
CA LEU A 169 -6.22 12.38 -5.28
C LEU A 169 -6.05 13.63 -6.17
N SER A 170 -7.14 14.33 -6.51
CA SER A 170 -7.07 15.54 -7.34
C SER A 170 -6.33 16.70 -6.70
N MET A 171 -6.13 16.68 -5.37
CA MET A 171 -5.35 17.68 -4.65
C MET A 171 -3.83 17.40 -4.65
N VAL A 172 -3.42 16.17 -4.98
CA VAL A 172 -2.04 15.71 -4.82
C VAL A 172 -1.40 15.18 -6.12
N VAL A 173 -2.18 15.04 -7.17
CA VAL A 173 -1.76 14.63 -8.53
C VAL A 173 -1.94 15.78 -9.50
#